data_276b387ad34a0c930f33cd187952ec88
#
_entry.id   276b387ad34a0c930f33cd187952ec88
#
_cell.length_a   1.000
_cell.length_b   1.000
_cell.length_c   1.000
_cell.angle_alpha   90.00
_cell.angle_beta   90.00
_cell.angle_gamma   90.00
#
_symmetry.space_group_name_H-M   'P 1'
#
loop_
_entity.id
_entity.type
_entity.pdbx_description
1 polymer ?
#
loop_
_entity_poly.entity_id
_entity_poly.type
_entity_poly.pdbx_seq_one_letter_code
_entity_poly.pdbx_strand_id
1 'polypeptide(L)'
;MILDGWGIAENPEVSAVDKANTPFVDSLFEKYPHSKLFASGKAVGLPDGQMGNSEVGHMNLGAGRVVYQMLERINQSIESGDFFENETLKTAFSYAKENDKKVHFLGLTSVGGVHSHIKHLKALMKAASDHELDKVFIHAFTDGRDTDPKSGKGNIEEIQQYGKETTGKIATVIGRYYAMDRDKRWERTKLAYDAMVHGEGKQAAEIGRASCRE
;
A
#
# COMPACT_ATOMS: atom_id res chain seq x y z
N MET A 1 20.26 12.83 -23.37
CA MET A 1 20.76 11.57 -22.79
C MET A 1 20.30 11.50 -21.36
N ILE A 2 19.81 10.38 -20.90
CA ILE A 2 19.44 10.16 -19.50
C ILE A 2 20.45 9.17 -18.92
N LEU A 3 21.08 9.53 -17.80
CA LEU A 3 21.96 8.65 -17.02
C LEU A 3 21.17 8.14 -15.83
N ASP A 4 20.42 7.08 -16.04
CA ASP A 4 19.55 6.49 -15.04
C ASP A 4 20.41 5.90 -13.88
N GLY A 5 20.00 6.18 -12.64
CA GLY A 5 20.79 5.80 -11.46
C GLY A 5 22.00 6.68 -11.14
N TRP A 6 22.28 7.70 -11.96
CA TRP A 6 23.36 8.65 -11.68
C TRP A 6 22.88 9.70 -10.69
N GLY A 7 23.04 9.41 -9.40
CA GLY A 7 22.62 10.29 -8.31
C GLY A 7 23.76 11.13 -7.73
N ILE A 8 23.39 12.15 -6.99
CA ILE A 8 24.31 12.95 -6.16
C ILE A 8 24.23 12.39 -4.75
N ALA A 9 25.32 11.82 -4.25
CA ALA A 9 25.37 11.21 -2.93
C ALA A 9 25.57 12.26 -1.83
N GLU A 10 24.95 12.02 -0.68
CA GLU A 10 25.22 12.80 0.54
C GLU A 10 26.62 12.48 1.10
N ASN A 11 27.06 11.23 0.96
CA ASN A 11 28.39 10.79 1.37
C ASN A 11 29.17 10.25 0.15
N PRO A 12 30.11 11.03 -0.40
CA PRO A 12 30.92 10.63 -1.56
C PRO A 12 31.76 9.37 -1.32
N GLU A 13 32.14 9.08 -0.05
CA GLU A 13 32.98 7.94 0.30
C GLU A 13 32.32 6.58 0.01
N VAL A 14 31.00 6.51 -0.05
CA VAL A 14 30.23 5.30 -0.34
C VAL A 14 29.56 5.34 -1.71
N SER A 15 29.82 6.37 -2.51
CA SER A 15 29.25 6.57 -3.84
C SER A 15 30.16 6.02 -4.91
N ALA A 16 29.66 5.08 -5.70
CA ALA A 16 30.38 4.55 -6.85
C ALA A 16 30.58 5.60 -7.95
N VAL A 17 29.62 6.54 -8.10
CA VAL A 17 29.70 7.65 -9.06
C VAL A 17 30.84 8.57 -8.70
N ASP A 18 30.93 9.01 -7.44
CA ASP A 18 31.97 9.94 -6.99
C ASP A 18 33.38 9.32 -6.98
N LYS A 19 33.47 7.98 -6.85
CA LYS A 19 34.74 7.25 -6.94
C LYS A 19 35.17 6.89 -8.33
N ALA A 20 34.30 7.01 -9.29
CA ALA A 20 34.61 6.71 -10.70
C ALA A 20 35.44 7.84 -11.33
N ASN A 21 36.31 7.48 -12.29
CA ASN A 21 37.02 8.48 -13.07
C ASN A 21 36.14 8.96 -14.22
N THR A 22 35.47 10.10 -14.06
CA THR A 22 34.47 10.63 -14.99
C THR A 22 34.77 12.05 -15.49
N PRO A 23 36.02 12.33 -16.00
CA PRO A 23 36.49 13.68 -16.27
C PRO A 23 35.63 14.46 -17.28
N PHE A 24 34.97 13.77 -18.19
CA PHE A 24 34.06 14.43 -19.15
C PHE A 24 32.79 14.91 -18.42
N VAL A 25 32.15 14.06 -17.63
CA VAL A 25 30.93 14.42 -16.90
C VAL A 25 31.23 15.51 -15.87
N ASP A 26 32.34 15.38 -15.15
CA ASP A 26 32.78 16.38 -14.17
C ASP A 26 32.95 17.75 -14.82
N SER A 27 33.56 17.79 -16.02
CA SER A 27 33.74 19.03 -16.78
C SER A 27 32.41 19.67 -17.21
N LEU A 28 31.31 18.92 -17.32
CA LEU A 28 30.01 19.49 -17.64
C LEU A 28 29.44 20.30 -16.48
N PHE A 29 29.62 19.82 -15.25
CA PHE A 29 29.20 20.57 -14.05
C PHE A 29 29.96 21.88 -13.85
N GLU A 30 31.21 21.94 -14.33
CA GLU A 30 31.99 23.15 -14.27
C GLU A 30 31.64 24.16 -15.37
N LYS A 31 31.37 23.66 -16.59
CA LYS A 31 31.23 24.51 -17.79
C LYS A 31 29.82 24.98 -18.08
N TYR A 32 28.80 24.24 -17.61
CA TYR A 32 27.42 24.49 -18.00
C TYR A 32 26.51 24.70 -16.78
N PRO A 33 25.47 25.54 -16.91
CA PRO A 33 24.43 25.65 -15.90
C PRO A 33 23.78 24.29 -15.64
N HIS A 34 23.56 23.99 -14.37
CA HIS A 34 22.92 22.75 -13.94
C HIS A 34 21.95 22.98 -12.78
N SER A 35 21.04 22.04 -12.59
CA SER A 35 20.09 22.04 -11.49
C SER A 35 19.95 20.66 -10.89
N LYS A 36 19.46 20.58 -9.66
CA LYS A 36 19.16 19.33 -8.96
C LYS A 36 17.69 19.06 -8.99
N LEU A 37 17.33 17.80 -9.16
CA LEU A 37 15.95 17.29 -9.08
C LEU A 37 15.85 16.27 -7.95
N PHE A 38 14.75 16.33 -7.21
CA PHE A 38 14.42 15.25 -6.29
C PHE A 38 13.95 14.02 -7.07
N ALA A 39 14.47 12.85 -6.70
CA ALA A 39 14.19 11.59 -7.40
C ALA A 39 13.39 10.59 -6.54
N SER A 40 12.76 11.04 -5.45
CA SER A 40 12.02 10.19 -4.52
C SER A 40 10.80 10.91 -3.94
N GLY A 41 9.93 10.15 -3.31
CA GLY A 41 8.75 10.67 -2.62
C GLY A 41 7.79 11.45 -3.51
N LYS A 42 7.10 12.43 -2.94
CA LYS A 42 6.07 13.23 -3.64
C LYS A 42 6.60 13.98 -4.86
N ALA A 43 7.87 14.31 -4.89
CA ALA A 43 8.50 14.97 -6.04
C ALA A 43 8.44 14.14 -7.33
N VAL A 44 8.30 12.83 -7.23
CA VAL A 44 8.15 11.91 -8.36
C VAL A 44 6.81 11.15 -8.35
N GLY A 45 5.85 11.62 -7.54
CA GLY A 45 4.51 11.06 -7.49
C GLY A 45 4.35 9.81 -6.62
N LEU A 46 5.31 9.53 -5.75
CA LEU A 46 5.29 8.46 -4.76
C LEU A 46 4.96 9.00 -3.37
N PRO A 47 4.52 8.16 -2.43
CA PRO A 47 4.40 8.56 -1.02
C PRO A 47 5.73 9.07 -0.44
N ASP A 48 5.64 9.94 0.57
CA ASP A 48 6.82 10.42 1.28
C ASP A 48 7.64 9.27 1.86
N GLY A 49 8.98 9.39 1.77
CA GLY A 49 9.92 8.38 2.23
C GLY A 49 10.09 7.17 1.29
N GLN A 50 9.29 7.06 0.24
CA GLN A 50 9.46 6.00 -0.73
C GLN A 50 10.56 6.36 -1.75
N MET A 51 11.51 5.45 -1.93
CA MET A 51 12.59 5.60 -2.92
C MET A 51 12.01 5.61 -4.32
N GLY A 52 12.52 6.51 -5.17
CA GLY A 52 12.18 6.56 -6.58
C GLY A 52 12.71 5.35 -7.36
N ASN A 53 12.23 5.21 -8.56
CA ASN A 53 12.68 4.19 -9.51
C ASN A 53 12.62 4.71 -10.95
N SER A 54 13.19 3.95 -11.87
CA SER A 54 13.30 4.32 -13.28
C SER A 54 11.93 4.58 -13.93
N GLU A 55 10.92 3.77 -13.60
CA GLU A 55 9.58 3.90 -14.19
C GLU A 55 8.95 5.26 -13.88
N VAL A 56 8.88 5.64 -12.60
CA VAL A 56 8.28 6.92 -12.21
C VAL A 56 9.13 8.10 -12.70
N GLY A 57 10.46 7.98 -12.69
CA GLY A 57 11.36 9.03 -13.18
C GLY A 57 11.14 9.31 -14.66
N HIS A 58 11.16 8.28 -15.50
CA HIS A 58 10.92 8.41 -16.94
C HIS A 58 9.50 8.88 -17.26
N MET A 59 8.51 8.42 -16.49
CA MET A 59 7.13 8.88 -16.64
C MET A 59 7.00 10.38 -16.40
N ASN A 60 7.61 10.90 -15.34
CA ASN A 60 7.58 12.33 -15.02
C ASN A 60 8.33 13.17 -16.07
N LEU A 61 9.48 12.70 -16.54
CA LEU A 61 10.23 13.36 -17.62
C LEU A 61 9.41 13.41 -18.92
N GLY A 62 8.80 12.29 -19.29
CA GLY A 62 7.98 12.22 -20.49
C GLY A 62 6.70 13.05 -20.42
N ALA A 63 6.08 13.12 -19.24
CA ALA A 63 4.86 13.91 -19.00
C ALA A 63 5.13 15.42 -18.82
N GLY A 64 6.36 15.82 -18.52
CA GLY A 64 6.72 17.20 -18.17
C GLY A 64 6.06 17.70 -16.88
N ARG A 65 5.61 16.81 -16.03
CA ARG A 65 4.96 17.11 -14.73
C ARG A 65 5.06 15.92 -13.79
N VAL A 66 4.78 16.15 -12.51
CA VAL A 66 4.64 15.05 -11.54
C VAL A 66 3.40 14.23 -11.87
N VAL A 67 3.60 12.92 -12.05
CA VAL A 67 2.52 11.93 -12.26
C VAL A 67 2.36 11.11 -10.98
N TYR A 68 1.36 11.45 -10.19
CA TYR A 68 1.08 10.74 -8.95
C TYR A 68 0.69 9.29 -9.21
N GLN A 69 1.39 8.39 -8.54
CA GLN A 69 1.12 6.96 -8.58
C GLN A 69 -0.18 6.64 -7.82
N MET A 70 -0.77 5.49 -8.10
CA MET A 70 -2.11 5.15 -7.59
C MET A 70 -2.21 5.25 -6.06
N LEU A 71 -1.20 4.74 -5.34
CA LEU A 71 -1.18 4.78 -3.88
C LEU A 71 -1.21 6.22 -3.35
N GLU A 72 -0.39 7.11 -3.93
CA GLU A 72 -0.33 8.52 -3.54
C GLU A 72 -1.62 9.27 -3.93
N ARG A 73 -2.22 8.94 -5.07
CA ARG A 73 -3.53 9.51 -5.45
C ARG A 73 -4.62 9.15 -4.44
N ILE A 74 -4.62 7.91 -3.93
CA ILE A 74 -5.56 7.50 -2.88
C ILE A 74 -5.26 8.25 -1.58
N ASN A 75 -3.98 8.39 -1.19
CA ASN A 75 -3.60 9.17 -0.03
C ASN A 75 -4.15 10.61 -0.11
N GLN A 76 -3.91 11.29 -1.23
CA GLN A 76 -4.37 12.66 -1.46
C GLN A 76 -5.90 12.76 -1.43
N SER A 77 -6.59 11.80 -2.03
CA SER A 77 -8.06 11.77 -2.03
C SER A 77 -8.63 11.57 -0.62
N ILE A 78 -7.96 10.80 0.24
CA ILE A 78 -8.34 10.65 1.65
C ILE A 78 -8.05 11.95 2.42
N GLU A 79 -6.89 12.57 2.20
CA GLU A 79 -6.47 13.81 2.86
C GLU A 79 -7.37 14.99 2.48
N SER A 80 -7.78 15.09 1.21
CA SER A 80 -8.70 16.15 0.74
C SER A 80 -10.17 15.90 1.13
N GLY A 81 -10.53 14.67 1.48
CA GLY A 81 -11.91 14.27 1.72
C GLY A 81 -12.66 13.75 0.48
N ASP A 82 -12.11 13.91 -0.72
CA ASP A 82 -12.75 13.46 -1.99
C ASP A 82 -13.02 11.96 -2.02
N PHE A 83 -12.21 11.19 -1.28
CA PHE A 83 -12.41 9.75 -1.13
C PHE A 83 -13.80 9.41 -0.58
N PHE A 84 -14.28 10.19 0.39
CA PHE A 84 -15.57 9.98 1.04
C PHE A 84 -16.75 10.46 0.18
N GLU A 85 -16.45 11.29 -0.83
CA GLU A 85 -17.40 11.77 -1.81
C GLU A 85 -17.46 10.91 -3.09
N ASN A 86 -16.72 9.80 -3.14
CA ASN A 86 -16.69 8.92 -4.30
C ASN A 86 -18.04 8.26 -4.56
N GLU A 87 -18.67 8.60 -5.67
CA GLU A 87 -20.01 8.14 -6.02
C GLU A 87 -20.14 6.63 -6.15
N THR A 88 -19.07 5.93 -6.58
CA THR A 88 -19.08 4.47 -6.69
C THR A 88 -19.14 3.83 -5.30
N LEU A 89 -18.36 4.34 -4.34
CA LEU A 89 -18.41 3.86 -2.95
C LEU A 89 -19.77 4.16 -2.32
N LYS A 90 -20.29 5.38 -2.47
CA LYS A 90 -21.63 5.77 -1.99
C LYS A 90 -22.71 4.85 -2.53
N THR A 91 -22.69 4.59 -3.84
CA THR A 91 -23.67 3.70 -4.48
C THR A 91 -23.59 2.29 -3.91
N ALA A 92 -22.38 1.74 -3.74
CA ALA A 92 -22.18 0.40 -3.19
C ALA A 92 -22.68 0.31 -1.73
N PHE A 93 -22.38 1.32 -0.92
CA PHE A 93 -22.79 1.35 0.48
C PHE A 93 -24.29 1.57 0.64
N SER A 94 -24.89 2.46 -0.15
CA SER A 94 -26.34 2.65 -0.18
C SER A 94 -27.07 1.36 -0.57
N TYR A 95 -26.58 0.67 -1.62
CA TYR A 95 -27.14 -0.61 -2.02
C TYR A 95 -27.06 -1.66 -0.89
N ALA A 96 -25.91 -1.75 -0.21
CA ALA A 96 -25.74 -2.68 0.89
C ALA A 96 -26.71 -2.38 2.04
N LYS A 97 -26.87 -1.10 2.41
CA LYS A 97 -27.78 -0.66 3.45
C LYS A 97 -29.24 -0.95 3.12
N GLU A 98 -29.69 -0.49 1.95
CA GLU A 98 -31.10 -0.64 1.50
C GLU A 98 -31.54 -2.10 1.34
N ASN A 99 -30.62 -2.96 0.97
CA ASN A 99 -30.89 -4.40 0.73
C ASN A 99 -30.41 -5.33 1.84
N ASP A 100 -30.03 -4.76 3.00
CA ASP A 100 -29.52 -5.51 4.18
C ASP A 100 -28.36 -6.47 3.82
N LYS A 101 -27.42 -6.04 2.96
CA LYS A 101 -26.30 -6.86 2.48
C LYS A 101 -25.07 -6.67 3.34
N LYS A 102 -24.19 -7.66 3.32
CA LYS A 102 -22.88 -7.63 3.92
C LYS A 102 -21.89 -6.91 3.00
N VAL A 103 -20.98 -6.14 3.59
CA VAL A 103 -19.84 -5.55 2.88
C VAL A 103 -18.57 -6.28 3.33
N HIS A 104 -17.77 -6.66 2.37
CA HIS A 104 -16.51 -7.38 2.61
C HIS A 104 -15.34 -6.57 2.06
N PHE A 105 -14.42 -6.18 2.94
CA PHE A 105 -13.14 -5.60 2.57
C PHE A 105 -12.06 -6.66 2.64
N LEU A 106 -11.28 -6.82 1.58
CA LEU A 106 -10.20 -7.79 1.53
C LEU A 106 -8.94 -7.15 0.97
N GLY A 107 -7.80 -7.49 1.53
CA GLY A 107 -6.53 -6.96 1.06
C GLY A 107 -5.40 -7.06 2.08
N LEU A 108 -4.24 -6.60 1.64
CA LEU A 108 -3.02 -6.61 2.43
C LEU A 108 -3.10 -5.56 3.54
N THR A 109 -3.08 -6.02 4.79
CA THR A 109 -3.15 -5.19 6.01
C THR A 109 -1.73 -4.83 6.43
N SER A 110 -1.18 -3.79 5.81
CA SER A 110 0.24 -3.44 5.91
C SER A 110 0.44 -1.93 5.97
N VAL A 111 1.52 -1.51 6.61
CA VAL A 111 2.03 -0.13 6.60
C VAL A 111 3.11 0.11 5.55
N GLY A 112 3.49 -0.92 4.78
CA GLY A 112 4.62 -0.86 3.84
C GLY A 112 4.39 0.04 2.62
N GLY A 113 3.15 0.29 2.24
CA GLY A 113 2.84 1.23 1.16
C GLY A 113 3.28 0.77 -0.24
N VAL A 114 3.52 -0.52 -0.45
CA VAL A 114 3.92 -1.07 -1.76
C VAL A 114 2.69 -1.50 -2.56
N HIS A 115 1.84 -2.35 -2.00
CA HIS A 115 0.62 -2.84 -2.65
C HIS A 115 -0.64 -2.22 -2.05
N SER A 116 -0.58 -1.82 -0.79
CA SER A 116 -1.67 -1.20 -0.03
C SER A 116 -1.11 -0.43 1.15
N HIS A 117 -1.97 0.30 1.83
CA HIS A 117 -1.64 0.90 3.12
C HIS A 117 -2.83 0.78 4.07
N ILE A 118 -2.56 0.48 5.35
CA ILE A 118 -3.59 0.31 6.38
C ILE A 118 -4.51 1.53 6.53
N LYS A 119 -4.00 2.73 6.23
CA LYS A 119 -4.80 3.97 6.20
C LYS A 119 -5.94 3.91 5.19
N HIS A 120 -5.76 3.23 4.05
CA HIS A 120 -6.80 3.08 3.03
C HIS A 120 -7.93 2.17 3.53
N LEU A 121 -7.58 1.07 4.23
CA LEU A 121 -8.58 0.22 4.87
C LEU A 121 -9.36 0.98 5.95
N LYS A 122 -8.68 1.77 6.78
CA LYS A 122 -9.34 2.63 7.78
C LYS A 122 -10.26 3.65 7.12
N ALA A 123 -9.87 4.25 6.00
CA ALA A 123 -10.72 5.17 5.25
C ALA A 123 -11.99 4.47 4.73
N LEU A 124 -11.88 3.24 4.22
CA LEU A 124 -13.03 2.43 3.82
C LEU A 124 -13.95 2.10 5.00
N MET A 125 -13.37 1.72 6.14
CA MET A 125 -14.13 1.44 7.36
C MET A 125 -14.87 2.69 7.87
N LYS A 126 -14.19 3.85 7.85
CA LYS A 126 -14.82 5.12 8.19
C LYS A 126 -15.96 5.45 7.23
N ALA A 127 -15.74 5.36 5.92
CA ALA A 127 -16.77 5.61 4.93
C ALA A 127 -17.99 4.68 5.12
N ALA A 128 -17.77 3.41 5.42
CA ALA A 128 -18.83 2.47 5.72
C ALA A 128 -19.58 2.82 7.01
N SER A 129 -18.86 3.29 8.05
CA SER A 129 -19.43 3.78 9.31
C SER A 129 -20.28 5.04 9.10
N ASP A 130 -19.81 5.98 8.30
CA ASP A 130 -20.54 7.21 7.96
C ASP A 130 -21.85 6.91 7.20
N HIS A 131 -21.93 5.77 6.51
CA HIS A 131 -23.14 5.25 5.88
C HIS A 131 -23.97 4.33 6.82
N GLU A 132 -23.58 4.24 8.09
CA GLU A 132 -24.28 3.44 9.12
C GLU A 132 -24.40 1.96 8.77
N LEU A 133 -23.32 1.40 8.15
CA LEU A 133 -23.23 -0.03 7.87
C LEU A 133 -22.70 -0.79 9.09
N ASP A 134 -23.44 -1.78 9.56
CA ASP A 134 -23.10 -2.64 10.69
C ASP A 134 -22.58 -4.03 10.29
N LYS A 135 -22.89 -4.46 9.04
CA LYS A 135 -22.50 -5.77 8.49
C LYS A 135 -21.23 -5.68 7.64
N VAL A 136 -20.16 -5.13 8.21
CA VAL A 136 -18.88 -4.97 7.54
C VAL A 136 -17.88 -6.03 8.03
N PHE A 137 -17.25 -6.74 7.10
CA PHE A 137 -16.33 -7.85 7.37
C PHE A 137 -14.99 -7.61 6.68
N ILE A 138 -13.89 -7.87 7.38
CA ILE A 138 -12.52 -7.65 6.92
C ILE A 138 -11.82 -8.99 6.77
N HIS A 139 -11.29 -9.23 5.59
CA HIS A 139 -10.43 -10.36 5.27
C HIS A 139 -9.00 -9.85 5.18
N ALA A 140 -8.27 -9.94 6.28
CA ALA A 140 -6.96 -9.35 6.42
C ALA A 140 -5.88 -10.29 5.89
N PHE A 141 -5.08 -9.81 4.93
CA PHE A 141 -3.87 -10.50 4.49
C PHE A 141 -2.68 -9.92 5.23
N THR A 142 -1.91 -10.76 5.93
CA THR A 142 -0.71 -10.29 6.63
C THR A 142 0.45 -10.15 5.66
N ASP A 143 1.32 -9.15 5.92
CA ASP A 143 2.52 -8.88 5.12
C ASP A 143 3.69 -9.74 5.63
N GLY A 144 4.80 -9.20 5.94
CA GLY A 144 6.03 -9.86 6.37
C GLY A 144 7.08 -9.96 5.26
N ARG A 145 6.80 -9.34 4.11
CA ARG A 145 7.71 -9.20 2.99
C ARG A 145 8.13 -7.75 2.76
N ASP A 146 7.16 -6.84 2.70
CA ASP A 146 7.39 -5.42 2.50
C ASP A 146 7.49 -4.68 3.84
N THR A 147 7.22 -5.39 4.93
CA THR A 147 7.36 -4.96 6.34
C THR A 147 8.01 -6.06 7.17
N ASP A 148 8.33 -5.75 8.43
CA ASP A 148 8.89 -6.74 9.36
C ASP A 148 7.97 -7.97 9.45
N PRO A 149 8.51 -9.20 9.37
CA PRO A 149 7.74 -10.45 9.43
C PRO A 149 6.86 -10.59 10.68
N LYS A 150 7.18 -9.90 11.77
CA LYS A 150 6.42 -9.94 13.02
C LYS A 150 5.42 -8.81 13.17
N SER A 151 5.32 -7.89 12.20
CA SER A 151 4.42 -6.71 12.27
C SER A 151 2.94 -7.07 12.13
N GLY A 152 2.61 -8.22 11.56
CA GLY A 152 1.24 -8.62 11.24
C GLY A 152 0.28 -8.56 12.43
N LYS A 153 0.71 -9.02 13.61
CA LYS A 153 -0.09 -8.96 14.83
C LYS A 153 -0.53 -7.52 15.16
N GLY A 154 0.42 -6.58 15.21
CA GLY A 154 0.13 -5.19 15.55
C GLY A 154 -0.83 -4.54 14.55
N ASN A 155 -0.64 -4.79 13.26
CA ASN A 155 -1.53 -4.27 12.21
C ASN A 155 -2.97 -4.80 12.37
N ILE A 156 -3.13 -6.08 12.72
CA ILE A 156 -4.44 -6.70 12.94
C ILE A 156 -5.11 -6.11 14.20
N GLU A 157 -4.37 -5.97 15.29
CA GLU A 157 -4.87 -5.37 16.53
C GLU A 157 -5.32 -3.91 16.31
N GLU A 158 -4.57 -3.15 15.51
CA GLU A 158 -4.90 -1.78 15.13
C GLU A 158 -6.22 -1.70 14.35
N ILE A 159 -6.44 -2.58 13.36
CA ILE A 159 -7.70 -2.65 12.61
C ILE A 159 -8.84 -3.12 13.50
N GLN A 160 -8.61 -4.08 14.37
CA GLN A 160 -9.64 -4.54 15.31
C GLN A 160 -10.08 -3.43 16.28
N GLN A 161 -9.13 -2.65 16.78
CA GLN A 161 -9.43 -1.51 17.64
C GLN A 161 -10.21 -0.44 16.88
N TYR A 162 -9.75 -0.10 15.66
CA TYR A 162 -10.43 0.87 14.81
C TYR A 162 -11.86 0.44 14.44
N GLY A 163 -12.09 -0.87 14.25
CA GLY A 163 -13.42 -1.42 14.00
C GLY A 163 -14.40 -1.28 15.18
N LYS A 164 -13.89 -1.24 16.42
CA LYS A 164 -14.74 -0.95 17.61
C LYS A 164 -15.18 0.51 17.67
N GLU A 165 -14.36 1.40 17.15
CA GLU A 165 -14.60 2.85 17.13
C GLU A 165 -15.47 3.30 15.95
N THR A 166 -15.49 2.50 14.89
CA THR A 166 -16.22 2.77 13.64
C THR A 166 -17.16 1.62 13.29
N THR A 167 -16.80 0.83 12.31
CA THR A 167 -17.49 -0.40 11.92
C THR A 167 -16.49 -1.42 11.38
N GLY A 168 -16.88 -2.68 11.33
CA GLY A 168 -16.13 -3.76 10.74
C GLY A 168 -15.54 -4.74 11.74
N LYS A 169 -15.64 -6.02 11.40
CA LYS A 169 -15.12 -7.15 12.18
C LYS A 169 -14.16 -7.94 11.31
N ILE A 170 -13.02 -8.34 11.86
CA ILE A 170 -12.10 -9.23 11.18
C ILE A 170 -12.76 -10.61 11.08
N ALA A 171 -12.99 -11.05 9.86
CA ALA A 171 -13.62 -12.34 9.55
C ALA A 171 -12.58 -13.42 9.29
N THR A 172 -11.50 -13.11 8.55
CA THR A 172 -10.42 -14.05 8.28
C THR A 172 -9.06 -13.36 8.32
N VAL A 173 -8.03 -14.09 8.69
CA VAL A 173 -6.63 -13.67 8.63
C VAL A 173 -5.84 -14.75 7.90
N ILE A 174 -5.07 -14.36 6.89
CA ILE A 174 -4.20 -15.27 6.14
C ILE A 174 -2.96 -14.52 5.63
N GLY A 175 -1.82 -15.22 5.54
CA GLY A 175 -0.60 -14.64 5.01
C GLY A 175 -0.66 -14.34 3.51
N ARG A 176 0.04 -13.29 3.09
CA ARG A 176 0.17 -12.94 1.66
C ARG A 176 0.80 -14.05 0.83
N TYR A 177 1.59 -14.92 1.42
CA TYR A 177 2.19 -16.08 0.77
C TYR A 177 1.12 -16.98 0.12
N TYR A 178 -0.05 -17.05 0.73
CA TYR A 178 -1.20 -17.81 0.24
C TYR A 178 -2.14 -16.91 -0.59
N ALA A 179 -2.59 -15.80 -0.02
CA ALA A 179 -3.61 -14.96 -0.62
C ALA A 179 -3.13 -14.17 -1.85
N MET A 180 -1.82 -13.92 -1.97
CA MET A 180 -1.22 -13.14 -3.04
C MET A 180 -0.19 -13.94 -3.83
N ASP A 181 -0.40 -15.25 -3.97
CA ASP A 181 0.47 -16.08 -4.81
C ASP A 181 0.47 -15.59 -6.25
N ARG A 182 1.65 -15.49 -6.83
CA ARG A 182 1.88 -15.14 -8.23
C ARG A 182 2.74 -16.17 -8.99
N ASP A 183 2.94 -17.33 -8.36
CA ASP A 183 3.75 -18.43 -8.90
C ASP A 183 2.88 -19.54 -9.50
N LYS A 184 1.55 -19.28 -9.66
CA LYS A 184 0.54 -20.24 -10.14
C LYS A 184 0.43 -21.49 -9.27
N ARG A 185 0.66 -21.31 -7.97
CA ARG A 185 0.48 -22.39 -6.99
C ARG A 185 -0.94 -22.34 -6.43
N TRP A 186 -1.83 -22.93 -7.18
CA TRP A 186 -3.27 -22.88 -6.90
C TRP A 186 -3.65 -23.47 -5.55
N GLU A 187 -2.88 -24.44 -5.04
CA GLU A 187 -3.02 -25.01 -3.72
C GLU A 187 -2.86 -23.96 -2.60
N ARG A 188 -2.02 -22.91 -2.81
CA ARG A 188 -1.89 -21.80 -1.87
C ARG A 188 -3.08 -20.88 -1.94
N THR A 189 -3.44 -20.43 -3.14
CA THR A 189 -4.58 -19.54 -3.38
C THR A 189 -5.88 -20.18 -2.89
N LYS A 190 -6.02 -21.52 -3.05
CA LYS A 190 -7.17 -22.26 -2.56
C LYS A 190 -7.38 -22.12 -1.06
N LEU A 191 -6.33 -22.13 -0.25
CA LEU A 191 -6.45 -21.94 1.21
C LEU A 191 -7.07 -20.58 1.57
N ALA A 192 -6.68 -19.52 0.86
CA ALA A 192 -7.25 -18.20 1.06
C ALA A 192 -8.71 -18.15 0.58
N TYR A 193 -9.01 -18.76 -0.55
CA TYR A 193 -10.37 -18.86 -1.08
C TYR A 193 -11.30 -19.64 -0.12
N ASP A 194 -10.86 -20.80 0.33
CA ASP A 194 -11.66 -21.63 1.25
C ASP A 194 -11.93 -20.92 2.58
N ALA A 195 -10.94 -20.20 3.10
CA ALA A 195 -11.13 -19.39 4.32
C ALA A 195 -12.18 -18.28 4.14
N MET A 196 -12.16 -17.58 3.00
CA MET A 196 -13.07 -16.46 2.75
C MET A 196 -14.47 -16.90 2.30
N VAL A 197 -14.56 -17.94 1.46
CA VAL A 197 -15.82 -18.35 0.82
C VAL A 197 -16.53 -19.46 1.59
N HIS A 198 -15.76 -20.42 2.08
CA HIS A 198 -16.32 -21.58 2.78
C HIS A 198 -16.20 -21.51 4.30
N GLY A 199 -15.44 -20.55 4.82
CA GLY A 199 -15.16 -20.45 6.26
C GLY A 199 -14.27 -21.58 6.78
N GLU A 200 -13.54 -22.23 5.89
CA GLU A 200 -12.64 -23.33 6.24
C GLU A 200 -11.29 -22.77 6.74
N GLY A 201 -10.94 -23.11 7.98
CA GLY A 201 -9.69 -22.64 8.58
C GLY A 201 -9.61 -22.97 10.05
N LYS A 202 -8.48 -22.61 10.65
CA LYS A 202 -8.32 -22.73 12.11
C LYS A 202 -9.06 -21.57 12.79
N GLN A 203 -9.93 -21.92 13.73
CA GLN A 203 -10.56 -20.89 14.56
C GLN A 203 -9.56 -20.38 15.60
N ALA A 204 -9.45 -19.06 15.69
CA ALA A 204 -8.62 -18.38 16.67
C ALA A 204 -9.53 -17.59 17.64
N ALA A 205 -9.43 -17.90 18.93
CA ALA A 205 -10.14 -17.15 19.96
C ALA A 205 -9.53 -15.75 20.18
N GLU A 206 -8.24 -15.60 19.83
CA GLU A 206 -7.49 -14.35 19.91
C GLU A 206 -6.68 -14.14 18.62
N ILE A 207 -6.68 -12.93 18.11
CA ILE A 207 -5.99 -12.55 16.86
C ILE A 207 -4.49 -12.82 16.94
N GLY A 208 -3.86 -12.64 18.11
CA GLY A 208 -2.45 -12.92 18.31
C GLY A 208 -2.02 -14.37 18.06
N ARG A 209 -2.96 -15.33 18.10
CA ARG A 209 -2.69 -16.73 17.75
C ARG A 209 -2.82 -17.04 16.25
N ALA A 210 -3.57 -16.21 15.52
CA ALA A 210 -3.76 -16.39 14.09
C ALA A 210 -2.54 -15.91 13.27
N SER A 211 -1.82 -14.88 13.76
CA SER A 211 -0.71 -14.24 13.05
C SER A 211 0.68 -14.85 13.33
N CYS A 212 0.82 -15.76 14.29
CA CYS A 212 2.10 -16.31 14.74
C CYS A 212 2.44 -17.70 14.18
N ARG A 213 1.73 -18.19 13.18
CA ARG A 213 1.99 -19.52 12.60
C ARG A 213 2.04 -19.43 11.07
N GLU A 214 3.09 -18.82 10.57
CA GLU A 214 3.66 -19.06 9.24
C GLU A 214 4.99 -19.76 9.37
#